data_357c1492cda536e0f95631632c26d91d
#
_entry.id   357c1492cda536e0f95631632c26d91d
#
_cell.length_a   1.000
_cell.length_b   1.000
_cell.length_c   1.000
_cell.angle_alpha   90.00
_cell.angle_beta   90.00
_cell.angle_gamma   90.00
#
_symmetry.space_group_name_H-M   'P 1'
#
loop_
_entity.id
_entity.type
_entity.pdbx_description
1 polymer ?
#
loop_
_entity_poly.entity_id
_entity_poly.type
_entity_poly.pdbx_seq_one_letter_code
_entity_poly.pdbx_strand_id
1 'polypeptide(L)'
;MNKNTILVSLATYVVATVVLFGGAAAFDLIPKDGIDGANGQDGAAGLDGQNGLDGKDAALKVYVQRKSDAASRYTSTKVSCKAGDTLIGGGANLYDNQNYMFLVESYPSGNSWVAKATPWDDRGSRGTLQVYAICQDAP
;
A
#
# COMPACT_ATOMS: atom_id res chain seq x y z
N MET A 1 66.79 37.07 5.44
CA MET A 1 66.84 36.09 4.32
C MET A 1 68.25 36.26 3.71
N ASN A 2 69.03 35.20 3.64
CA ASN A 2 70.40 35.23 3.22
C ASN A 2 70.49 35.29 1.68
N LYS A 3 71.30 36.13 1.11
CA LYS A 3 71.47 36.35 -0.34
C LYS A 3 71.69 35.02 -1.10
N ASN A 4 72.41 34.09 -0.46
CA ASN A 4 72.69 32.77 -1.05
C ASN A 4 71.46 31.89 -1.17
N THR A 5 70.48 32.03 -0.26
CA THR A 5 69.22 31.27 -0.33
C THR A 5 68.31 31.75 -1.48
N ILE A 6 68.33 33.02 -1.79
CA ILE A 6 67.60 33.62 -2.89
C ILE A 6 68.15 33.19 -4.25
N LEU A 7 69.53 33.18 -4.36
CA LEU A 7 70.20 32.77 -5.58
C LEU A 7 69.96 31.27 -5.91
N VAL A 8 69.99 30.39 -4.89
CA VAL A 8 69.71 28.95 -5.09
C VAL A 8 68.29 28.72 -5.48
N SER A 9 67.34 29.46 -4.90
CA SER A 9 65.88 29.34 -5.21
C SER A 9 65.58 29.81 -6.65
N LEU A 10 66.18 30.89 -7.09
CA LEU A 10 66.07 31.40 -8.46
C LEU A 10 66.70 30.47 -9.50
N ALA A 11 67.85 29.89 -9.19
CA ALA A 11 68.54 28.95 -10.09
C ALA A 11 67.70 27.65 -10.28
N THR A 12 67.12 27.12 -9.21
CA THR A 12 66.24 25.91 -9.30
C THR A 12 65.00 26.18 -10.06
N TYR A 13 64.39 27.36 -9.94
CA TYR A 13 63.19 27.70 -10.69
C TYR A 13 63.39 27.83 -12.19
N VAL A 14 64.52 28.46 -12.59
CA VAL A 14 64.96 28.64 -14.01
C VAL A 14 65.25 27.28 -14.63
N VAL A 15 65.96 26.40 -13.93
CA VAL A 15 66.31 25.07 -14.44
C VAL A 15 65.06 24.23 -14.57
N ALA A 16 64.10 24.30 -13.62
CA ALA A 16 62.83 23.56 -13.69
C ALA A 16 62.00 24.03 -14.87
N THR A 17 61.94 25.33 -15.14
CA THR A 17 61.10 25.84 -16.28
C THR A 17 61.76 25.50 -17.64
N VAL A 18 63.07 25.52 -17.76
CA VAL A 18 63.74 25.13 -19.00
C VAL A 18 63.55 23.63 -19.30
N VAL A 19 63.59 22.75 -18.26
CA VAL A 19 63.37 21.33 -18.43
C VAL A 19 61.91 21.01 -18.83
N LEU A 20 60.95 21.76 -18.24
CA LEU A 20 59.52 21.53 -18.54
C LEU A 20 59.13 22.08 -19.93
N PHE A 21 59.67 23.17 -20.38
CA PHE A 21 59.26 23.76 -21.66
C PHE A 21 60.29 23.49 -22.80
N GLY A 22 61.56 23.36 -22.50
CA GLY A 22 62.60 23.05 -23.50
C GLY A 22 62.60 21.56 -23.92
N GLY A 23 62.26 20.66 -23.00
CA GLY A 23 62.24 19.23 -23.30
C GLY A 23 61.01 18.83 -24.21
N ALA A 24 59.95 19.53 -24.14
CA ALA A 24 58.79 19.25 -24.96
C ALA A 24 58.98 19.60 -26.45
N ALA A 25 59.76 20.63 -26.73
CA ALA A 25 60.07 21.03 -28.11
C ALA A 25 61.14 20.16 -28.81
N ALA A 26 61.93 19.40 -28.03
CA ALA A 26 63.04 18.58 -28.59
C ALA A 26 62.58 17.13 -28.91
N PHE A 27 61.38 16.71 -28.44
CA PHE A 27 60.95 15.32 -28.59
C PHE A 27 59.73 15.15 -29.49
N ASP A 28 59.27 16.18 -30.20
CA ASP A 28 58.09 16.06 -31.06
C ASP A 28 56.85 15.44 -30.32
N LEU A 29 56.81 15.68 -28.99
CA LEU A 29 55.77 15.14 -28.09
C LEU A 29 54.47 15.96 -28.07
N ILE A 30 54.38 16.99 -28.89
CA ILE A 30 53.11 17.66 -29.11
C ILE A 30 52.40 16.86 -30.21
N PRO A 31 51.30 16.17 -29.89
CA PRO A 31 50.51 15.49 -30.91
C PRO A 31 50.04 16.54 -31.90
N LYS A 32 50.49 16.42 -33.12
CA LYS A 32 49.91 17.17 -34.24
C LYS A 32 48.53 16.56 -34.45
N ASP A 33 47.54 17.34 -34.22
CA ASP A 33 46.11 17.02 -34.38
C ASP A 33 45.68 15.77 -33.57
N GLY A 34 44.99 16.01 -32.47
CA GLY A 34 44.38 14.92 -31.70
C GLY A 34 43.51 14.09 -32.61
N ILE A 35 43.71 12.79 -32.63
CA ILE A 35 42.79 11.87 -33.28
C ILE A 35 41.45 12.07 -32.62
N ASP A 36 40.41 12.41 -33.39
CA ASP A 36 39.03 12.52 -32.86
C ASP A 36 38.73 11.25 -32.06
N GLY A 37 38.26 11.42 -30.85
CA GLY A 37 37.89 10.30 -30.00
C GLY A 37 36.85 9.46 -30.72
N ALA A 38 37.02 8.14 -30.71
CA ALA A 38 36.00 7.23 -31.22
C ALA A 38 34.66 7.53 -30.50
N ASN A 39 33.60 7.67 -31.29
CA ASN A 39 32.26 7.81 -30.72
C ASN A 39 32.01 6.71 -29.70
N GLY A 40 31.51 7.07 -28.54
CA GLY A 40 31.12 6.11 -27.50
C GLY A 40 30.14 5.09 -28.11
N GLN A 41 30.34 3.83 -27.81
CA GLN A 41 29.42 2.77 -28.19
C GLN A 41 28.06 3.02 -27.50
N ASP A 42 26.98 2.96 -28.26
CA ASP A 42 25.63 3.08 -27.68
C ASP A 42 25.46 2.05 -26.56
N GLY A 43 24.89 2.47 -25.45
CA GLY A 43 24.59 1.58 -24.33
C GLY A 43 23.63 0.47 -24.79
N ALA A 44 23.82 -0.75 -24.29
CA ALA A 44 22.90 -1.85 -24.53
C ALA A 44 21.47 -1.42 -24.13
N ALA A 45 20.48 -1.75 -24.98
CA ALA A 45 19.09 -1.53 -24.65
C ALA A 45 18.76 -2.18 -23.30
N GLY A 46 18.06 -1.47 -22.43
CA GLY A 46 17.59 -2.01 -21.16
C GLY A 46 16.71 -3.24 -21.43
N LEU A 47 16.81 -4.23 -20.55
CA LEU A 47 15.90 -5.39 -20.60
C LEU A 47 14.48 -4.91 -20.37
N ASP A 48 13.54 -5.43 -21.14
CA ASP A 48 12.11 -5.20 -20.90
C ASP A 48 11.74 -5.65 -19.49
N GLY A 49 10.96 -4.82 -18.79
CA GLY A 49 10.44 -5.17 -17.46
C GLY A 49 9.62 -6.48 -17.56
N GLN A 50 9.78 -7.36 -16.57
CA GLN A 50 8.93 -8.55 -16.48
C GLN A 50 7.47 -8.09 -16.32
N ASN A 51 6.56 -8.74 -17.04
CA ASN A 51 5.13 -8.54 -16.84
C ASN A 51 4.78 -8.80 -15.37
N GLY A 52 4.00 -7.90 -14.77
CA GLY A 52 3.45 -8.13 -13.44
C GLY A 52 2.71 -9.48 -13.42
N LEU A 53 2.80 -10.18 -12.29
CA LEU A 53 1.99 -11.38 -12.07
C LEU A 53 0.53 -10.97 -12.13
N ASP A 54 -0.29 -11.70 -12.87
CA ASP A 54 -1.73 -11.52 -12.85
C ASP A 54 -2.21 -11.65 -11.41
N GLY A 55 -2.98 -10.67 -10.94
CA GLY A 55 -3.61 -10.76 -9.64
C GLY A 55 -4.43 -12.06 -9.61
N LYS A 56 -4.21 -12.89 -8.58
CA LYS A 56 -5.11 -14.03 -8.36
C LYS A 56 -6.51 -13.46 -8.21
N ASP A 57 -7.41 -13.83 -9.11
CA ASP A 57 -8.84 -13.65 -8.93
C ASP A 57 -9.23 -14.46 -7.70
N ALA A 58 -9.11 -13.86 -6.53
CA ALA A 58 -9.65 -14.41 -5.30
C ALA A 58 -11.17 -14.33 -5.47
N ALA A 59 -11.77 -15.44 -5.89
CA ALA A 59 -13.22 -15.55 -5.92
C ALA A 59 -13.73 -15.22 -4.51
N LEU A 60 -14.34 -14.05 -4.35
CA LEU A 60 -14.87 -13.60 -3.08
C LEU A 60 -15.98 -14.57 -2.68
N LYS A 61 -15.71 -15.42 -1.70
CA LYS A 61 -16.72 -16.31 -1.14
C LYS A 61 -17.55 -15.51 -0.14
N VAL A 62 -18.81 -15.35 -0.47
CA VAL A 62 -19.78 -14.66 0.38
C VAL A 62 -20.80 -15.66 0.92
N TYR A 63 -21.12 -15.57 2.19
CA TYR A 63 -22.13 -16.40 2.82
C TYR A 63 -23.01 -15.57 3.77
N VAL A 64 -24.14 -16.14 4.17
CA VAL A 64 -25.08 -15.47 5.07
C VAL A 64 -25.25 -16.29 6.34
N GLN A 65 -24.98 -15.66 7.49
CA GLN A 65 -25.33 -16.17 8.80
C GLN A 65 -26.70 -15.63 9.22
N ARG A 66 -27.53 -16.47 9.83
CA ARG A 66 -28.85 -16.08 10.32
C ARG A 66 -29.06 -16.55 11.75
N LYS A 67 -29.78 -15.73 12.50
CA LYS A 67 -30.25 -16.08 13.83
C LYS A 67 -31.67 -15.55 14.01
N SER A 68 -32.52 -16.36 14.62
CA SER A 68 -33.91 -16.00 14.91
C SER A 68 -34.16 -16.16 16.40
N ASP A 69 -34.69 -15.14 17.03
CA ASP A 69 -35.08 -15.15 18.43
C ASP A 69 -36.56 -14.81 18.55
N ALA A 70 -37.27 -15.48 19.49
CA ALA A 70 -38.63 -15.11 19.81
C ALA A 70 -38.67 -13.70 20.40
N ALA A 71 -39.51 -12.86 19.84
CA ALA A 71 -39.70 -11.49 20.27
C ALA A 71 -41.04 -11.34 20.99
N SER A 72 -41.00 -11.15 22.30
CA SER A 72 -42.21 -10.98 23.13
C SER A 72 -42.21 -9.69 23.96
N ARG A 73 -41.07 -9.03 24.04
CA ARG A 73 -40.82 -7.73 24.67
C ARG A 73 -39.71 -7.03 23.91
N TYR A 74 -39.03 -6.06 24.51
CA TYR A 74 -37.81 -5.53 23.94
C TYR A 74 -36.81 -6.67 23.72
N THR A 75 -36.55 -6.96 22.49
CA THR A 75 -35.68 -8.09 22.08
C THR A 75 -34.51 -7.54 21.26
N SER A 76 -33.30 -7.96 21.61
CA SER A 76 -32.11 -7.65 20.85
C SER A 76 -31.46 -8.94 20.39
N THR A 77 -31.29 -9.09 19.10
CA THR A 77 -30.66 -10.24 18.47
C THR A 77 -29.38 -9.81 17.76
N LYS A 78 -28.33 -10.60 17.92
CA LYS A 78 -27.02 -10.39 17.31
C LYS A 78 -26.61 -11.65 16.56
N VAL A 79 -26.08 -11.47 15.34
CA VAL A 79 -25.46 -12.53 14.54
C VAL A 79 -24.09 -12.07 14.07
N SER A 80 -23.08 -12.93 14.19
CA SER A 80 -21.68 -12.62 13.87
C SER A 80 -21.22 -13.44 12.68
N CYS A 81 -20.28 -12.90 11.91
CA CYS A 81 -19.50 -13.68 10.98
C CYS A 81 -18.59 -14.66 11.74
N LYS A 82 -18.08 -15.69 11.06
CA LYS A 82 -17.08 -16.58 11.63
C LYS A 82 -15.80 -15.80 11.99
N ALA A 83 -14.99 -16.39 12.86
CA ALA A 83 -13.72 -15.79 13.22
C ALA A 83 -12.80 -15.69 12.00
N GLY A 84 -12.22 -14.51 11.79
CA GLY A 84 -11.36 -14.21 10.65
C GLY A 84 -12.07 -13.60 9.45
N ASP A 85 -13.37 -13.86 9.27
CA ASP A 85 -14.14 -13.34 8.14
C ASP A 85 -14.58 -11.89 8.37
N THR A 86 -15.01 -11.21 7.32
CA THR A 86 -15.40 -9.80 7.36
C THR A 86 -16.90 -9.62 7.14
N LEU A 87 -17.54 -8.83 7.99
CA LEU A 87 -18.91 -8.38 7.77
C LEU A 87 -18.95 -7.38 6.61
N ILE A 88 -19.74 -7.67 5.58
CA ILE A 88 -19.94 -6.79 4.42
C ILE A 88 -21.37 -6.23 4.33
N GLY A 89 -22.29 -6.74 5.13
CA GLY A 89 -23.66 -6.25 5.19
C GLY A 89 -24.52 -7.06 6.13
N GLY A 90 -25.78 -6.72 6.19
CA GLY A 90 -26.75 -7.46 7.01
C GLY A 90 -28.10 -6.78 7.03
N GLY A 91 -28.98 -7.33 7.85
CA GLY A 91 -30.33 -6.80 8.04
C GLY A 91 -31.13 -7.62 9.01
N ALA A 92 -32.40 -7.26 9.12
CA ALA A 92 -33.32 -7.98 9.97
C ALA A 92 -34.73 -8.04 9.35
N ASN A 93 -35.43 -9.11 9.65
CA ASN A 93 -36.83 -9.28 9.38
C ASN A 93 -37.55 -9.50 10.70
N LEU A 94 -38.72 -8.89 10.81
CA LEU A 94 -39.60 -9.10 11.94
C LEU A 94 -40.88 -9.78 11.43
N TYR A 95 -41.12 -10.97 11.93
CA TYR A 95 -42.32 -11.75 11.63
C TYR A 95 -43.27 -11.62 12.81
N ASP A 96 -44.31 -10.85 12.62
CA ASP A 96 -45.39 -10.64 13.60
C ASP A 96 -46.76 -10.80 12.91
N ASN A 97 -47.49 -11.78 13.35
CA ASN A 97 -48.81 -12.10 12.76
C ASN A 97 -49.91 -11.07 13.09
N GLN A 98 -49.63 -10.15 14.00
CA GLN A 98 -50.61 -9.20 14.50
C GLN A 98 -50.23 -7.73 14.29
N ASN A 99 -49.06 -7.45 13.73
CA ASN A 99 -48.51 -6.11 13.51
C ASN A 99 -48.38 -5.25 14.78
N TYR A 100 -48.13 -5.87 15.92
CA TYR A 100 -47.92 -5.17 17.19
C TYR A 100 -46.47 -5.02 17.61
N MET A 101 -45.53 -5.44 16.78
CA MET A 101 -44.12 -5.31 17.03
C MET A 101 -43.42 -4.47 15.94
N PHE A 102 -42.46 -3.73 16.33
CA PHE A 102 -41.68 -2.85 15.44
C PHE A 102 -40.22 -3.18 15.51
N LEU A 103 -39.54 -3.14 14.37
CA LEU A 103 -38.11 -3.11 14.26
C LEU A 103 -37.67 -1.67 14.57
N VAL A 104 -36.95 -1.46 15.68
CA VAL A 104 -36.51 -0.13 16.10
C VAL A 104 -35.09 0.18 15.73
N GLU A 105 -34.23 -0.83 15.62
CA GLU A 105 -32.83 -0.66 15.25
C GLU A 105 -32.36 -1.84 14.41
N SER A 106 -31.52 -1.55 13.42
CA SER A 106 -30.81 -2.55 12.60
C SER A 106 -29.51 -1.93 12.11
N TYR A 107 -28.36 -2.41 12.63
CA TYR A 107 -27.06 -1.79 12.40
C TYR A 107 -25.90 -2.77 12.54
N PRO A 108 -24.73 -2.47 11.90
CA PRO A 108 -23.52 -3.23 12.13
C PRO A 108 -22.89 -2.89 13.49
N SER A 109 -22.31 -3.90 14.14
CA SER A 109 -21.59 -3.74 15.42
C SER A 109 -20.36 -4.64 15.43
N GLY A 110 -19.20 -4.06 15.11
CA GLY A 110 -17.98 -4.82 14.86
C GLY A 110 -18.20 -5.80 13.70
N ASN A 111 -17.83 -7.07 13.89
CA ASN A 111 -18.00 -8.13 12.89
C ASN A 111 -19.36 -8.83 13.00
N SER A 112 -20.42 -8.10 13.35
CA SER A 112 -21.75 -8.63 13.64
C SER A 112 -22.82 -7.67 13.15
N TRP A 113 -24.03 -8.20 12.90
CA TRP A 113 -25.23 -7.40 12.69
C TRP A 113 -26.14 -7.52 13.91
N VAL A 114 -26.68 -6.40 14.36
CA VAL A 114 -27.56 -6.31 15.52
C VAL A 114 -28.89 -5.72 15.07
N ALA A 115 -29.95 -6.28 15.57
CA ALA A 115 -31.28 -5.69 15.42
C ALA A 115 -32.06 -5.75 16.73
N LYS A 116 -32.94 -4.78 16.90
CA LYS A 116 -33.79 -4.67 18.08
C LYS A 116 -35.24 -4.49 17.67
N ALA A 117 -36.13 -5.16 18.38
CA ALA A 117 -37.56 -5.06 18.20
C ALA A 117 -38.24 -4.75 19.54
N THR A 118 -39.35 -4.03 19.48
CA THR A 118 -40.16 -3.68 20.63
C THR A 118 -41.64 -3.84 20.28
N PRO A 119 -42.50 -4.24 21.20
CA PRO A 119 -43.93 -4.21 20.99
C PRO A 119 -44.47 -2.77 21.00
N TRP A 120 -45.59 -2.57 20.32
CA TRP A 120 -46.32 -1.31 20.33
C TRP A 120 -46.91 -1.01 21.71
N ASP A 121 -47.40 -2.07 22.39
CA ASP A 121 -48.04 -1.98 23.69
C ASP A 121 -47.68 -3.16 24.59
N ASP A 122 -48.16 -3.12 25.84
CA ASP A 122 -47.88 -4.14 26.86
C ASP A 122 -48.78 -5.38 26.75
N ARG A 123 -49.53 -5.57 25.66
CA ARG A 123 -50.50 -6.67 25.50
C ARG A 123 -49.89 -8.03 25.24
N GLY A 124 -48.58 -8.15 25.39
CA GLY A 124 -47.90 -9.43 25.24
C GLY A 124 -47.75 -9.90 23.79
N SER A 125 -47.56 -8.96 22.87
CA SER A 125 -47.24 -9.23 21.47
C SER A 125 -46.12 -10.22 21.33
N ARG A 126 -46.24 -11.14 20.38
CA ARG A 126 -45.26 -12.19 20.10
C ARG A 126 -44.93 -12.20 18.61
N GLY A 127 -43.67 -12.22 18.33
CA GLY A 127 -43.15 -12.30 16.97
C GLY A 127 -41.83 -13.09 16.93
N THR A 128 -41.19 -13.08 15.80
CA THR A 128 -39.84 -13.62 15.62
C THR A 128 -38.97 -12.56 14.97
N LEU A 129 -37.93 -12.18 15.66
CA LEU A 129 -36.87 -11.29 15.10
C LEU A 129 -35.80 -12.17 14.48
N GLN A 130 -35.71 -12.14 13.15
CA GLN A 130 -34.65 -12.78 12.40
C GLN A 130 -33.61 -11.74 11.99
N VAL A 131 -32.38 -11.98 12.35
CA VAL A 131 -31.23 -11.13 11.97
C VAL A 131 -30.32 -11.92 11.06
N TYR A 132 -29.77 -11.27 10.05
CA TYR A 132 -28.78 -11.88 9.17
C TYR A 132 -27.56 -10.99 8.98
N ALA A 133 -26.40 -11.61 8.88
CA ALA A 133 -25.14 -11.01 8.51
C ALA A 133 -24.66 -11.59 7.18
N ILE A 134 -24.22 -10.74 6.27
CA ILE A 134 -23.58 -11.11 5.02
C ILE A 134 -22.08 -11.01 5.27
N CYS A 135 -21.39 -12.12 5.14
CA CYS A 135 -20.00 -12.27 5.52
C CYS A 135 -19.17 -12.69 4.30
N GLN A 136 -17.97 -12.17 4.24
CA GLN A 136 -16.95 -12.54 3.25
C GLN A 136 -15.92 -13.42 3.95
N ASP A 137 -15.64 -14.61 3.40
CA ASP A 137 -14.57 -15.47 3.88
C ASP A 137 -13.23 -14.72 3.80
N ALA A 138 -12.39 -14.89 4.82
CA ALA A 138 -11.00 -14.49 4.76
C ALA A 138 -10.27 -15.26 3.65
N PRO A 139 -9.33 -14.62 2.94
CA PRO A 139 -8.55 -15.25 1.90
C PRO A 139 -7.60 -16.33 2.42
#